data_cb265a4f688594aa0ba1485b1402e3c3
#
_entry.id   cb265a4f688594aa0ba1485b1402e3c3
#
_cell.length_a   1.000
_cell.length_b   1.000
_cell.length_c   1.000
_cell.angle_alpha   90.00
_cell.angle_beta   90.00
_cell.angle_gamma   90.00
#
_symmetry.space_group_name_H-M   'P 1'
#
loop_
_entity.id
_entity.type
_entity.pdbx_description
1 polymer ?
#
loop_
_entity_poly.entity_id
_entity_poly.type
_entity_poly.pdbx_seq_one_letter_code
_entity_poly.pdbx_strand_id
1 'polypeptide(L)'
;MKKTKIICTVGPSTDNVELLRKMMLAGMDLARFNFSHGNHEDHGKRLQLVRQAAEEAGKVIATIADTKGPEMRLGMFAESKIQLNEGDDFCLTTEDYLGDRHMAHVNYAGLPQEVEIGSNILLADGLLSLKVVRIDGCRIYTKVVNGGELSSRKRVACPGIELKLPFLSEQDRADILFAVEHDMDYIAASFVQKADDVLAIRKVLEEAGSSIGIISKIENEAGVQHIDEIIGVSDGIMVARGDLGVEIPTEDVPLVQKDIIARCNKAGKPVITATQMLESMINSYRATRAEASDVANSIFDGSDVIMLSGETASGKYPLEAVQTMAKIAVRTENALDYVHIFQKKGISERIHSTDAISHATVQIAQEIKADTILTITESGFTARMIAKYKPQCTVVAVSRLPERVRAMQLYWGVLPLLGPYSTNTDEMIELSLQCALHHSVIKDGASVVITAGVPIGTPGSTNLIKVVTVGTKLLSGTGIGSKTVTGRICVGRTAADFKDKLQKGDVLVVDVLNDEFVPQAAAKAAAIIAEEGGLTSSTAIVAVTCGLPVIVGAEKATSKLTDGLVVTVDPVSGDVYEGDINL
;
A
#
# COMPACT_ATOMS: atom_id res chain seq x y z
N MET A 1 -11.80 -4.60 4.84
CA MET A 1 -10.99 -3.38 4.54
C MET A 1 -10.31 -3.59 3.20
N LYS A 2 -10.24 -2.55 2.33
CA LYS A 2 -9.50 -2.59 1.05
C LYS A 2 -7.99 -2.61 1.31
N LYS A 3 -7.24 -3.48 0.64
CA LYS A 3 -5.79 -3.64 0.77
C LYS A 3 -5.00 -3.02 -0.36
N THR A 4 -5.47 -3.18 -1.61
CA THR A 4 -4.90 -2.53 -2.79
C THR A 4 -5.11 -1.03 -2.69
N LYS A 5 -4.06 -0.26 -2.83
CA LYS A 5 -4.12 1.20 -2.69
C LYS A 5 -4.61 1.86 -3.98
N ILE A 6 -5.24 3.03 -3.85
CA ILE A 6 -5.77 3.79 -4.98
C ILE A 6 -5.12 5.16 -5.03
N ILE A 7 -4.45 5.45 -6.14
CA ILE A 7 -3.98 6.79 -6.49
C ILE A 7 -5.06 7.48 -7.30
N CYS A 8 -5.38 8.73 -6.94
CA CYS A 8 -6.24 9.60 -7.74
C CYS A 8 -5.46 10.83 -8.20
N THR A 9 -5.49 11.12 -9.49
CA THR A 9 -4.92 12.37 -10.01
C THR A 9 -5.86 13.52 -9.69
N VAL A 10 -5.32 14.55 -9.03
CA VAL A 10 -6.04 15.77 -8.68
C VAL A 10 -5.96 16.75 -9.85
N GLY A 11 -7.09 17.37 -10.19
CA GLY A 11 -7.18 18.31 -11.29
C GLY A 11 -8.47 19.13 -11.22
N PRO A 12 -8.84 19.83 -12.31
CA PRO A 12 -9.98 20.76 -12.29
C PRO A 12 -11.31 20.15 -11.81
N SER A 13 -11.54 18.86 -12.04
CA SER A 13 -12.77 18.19 -11.58
C SER A 13 -12.78 17.91 -10.06
N THR A 14 -11.65 18.05 -9.39
CA THR A 14 -11.49 17.75 -7.96
C THR A 14 -11.04 18.96 -7.13
N ASP A 15 -11.16 20.19 -7.67
CA ASP A 15 -10.81 21.43 -6.97
C ASP A 15 -11.89 21.81 -5.91
N ASN A 16 -12.28 20.84 -5.05
CA ASN A 16 -13.31 21.01 -4.03
C ASN A 16 -13.04 20.09 -2.83
N VAL A 17 -12.94 20.68 -1.63
CA VAL A 17 -12.63 19.97 -0.36
C VAL A 17 -13.66 18.86 -0.07
N GLU A 18 -14.95 19.15 -0.19
CA GLU A 18 -16.00 18.18 0.12
C GLU A 18 -15.99 16.98 -0.82
N LEU A 19 -15.70 17.20 -2.12
CA LEU A 19 -15.56 16.11 -3.08
C LEU A 19 -14.32 15.27 -2.77
N LEU A 20 -13.17 15.89 -2.52
CA LEU A 20 -11.93 15.21 -2.12
C LEU A 20 -12.16 14.38 -0.85
N ARG A 21 -12.82 14.95 0.16
CA ARG A 21 -13.19 14.24 1.39
C ARG A 21 -14.03 12.99 1.09
N LYS A 22 -15.04 13.10 0.23
CA LYS A 22 -15.86 11.94 -0.20
C LYS A 22 -15.02 10.88 -0.94
N MET A 23 -14.08 11.30 -1.81
CA MET A 23 -13.19 10.38 -2.53
C MET A 23 -12.27 9.63 -1.55
N MET A 24 -11.71 10.30 -0.54
CA MET A 24 -10.90 9.67 0.51
C MET A 24 -11.69 8.65 1.31
N LEU A 25 -12.93 8.98 1.68
CA LEU A 25 -13.82 8.04 2.37
C LEU A 25 -14.26 6.87 1.47
N ALA A 26 -14.33 7.09 0.15
CA ALA A 26 -14.64 6.06 -0.83
C ALA A 26 -13.46 5.12 -1.15
N GLY A 27 -12.23 5.47 -0.76
CA GLY A 27 -11.08 4.60 -0.90
C GLY A 27 -9.84 5.18 -1.58
N MET A 28 -9.76 6.49 -1.82
CA MET A 28 -8.54 7.16 -2.24
C MET A 28 -7.51 7.10 -1.11
N ASP A 29 -6.29 6.65 -1.41
CA ASP A 29 -5.17 6.54 -0.47
C ASP A 29 -4.05 7.54 -0.78
N LEU A 30 -3.85 7.90 -2.07
CA LEU A 30 -2.81 8.82 -2.50
C LEU A 30 -3.36 9.84 -3.51
N ALA A 31 -2.84 11.06 -3.45
CA ALA A 31 -3.11 12.15 -4.38
C ALA A 31 -1.93 12.37 -5.32
N ARG A 32 -2.15 12.27 -6.64
CA ARG A 32 -1.14 12.53 -7.66
C ARG A 32 -1.34 13.91 -8.28
N PHE A 33 -0.28 14.69 -8.38
CA PHE A 33 -0.20 15.99 -9.02
C PHE A 33 0.65 15.87 -10.28
N ASN A 34 0.04 16.04 -11.46
CA ASN A 34 0.71 15.89 -12.75
C ASN A 34 1.31 17.23 -13.21
N PHE A 35 2.62 17.39 -13.06
CA PHE A 35 3.36 18.61 -13.41
C PHE A 35 3.55 18.80 -14.92
N SER A 36 3.11 17.85 -15.76
CA SER A 36 3.00 18.09 -17.20
C SER A 36 1.91 19.11 -17.54
N HIS A 37 1.01 19.42 -16.59
CA HIS A 37 -0.10 20.35 -16.73
C HIS A 37 -0.20 21.30 -15.52
N GLY A 38 -0.59 22.54 -15.78
CA GLY A 38 -0.69 23.56 -14.73
C GLY A 38 0.65 24.20 -14.38
N ASN A 39 0.69 24.90 -13.28
CA ASN A 39 1.88 25.56 -12.75
C ASN A 39 1.98 25.33 -11.22
N HIS A 40 3.10 25.75 -10.61
CA HIS A 40 3.36 25.55 -9.18
C HIS A 40 2.29 26.19 -8.29
N GLU A 41 1.75 27.37 -8.66
CA GLU A 41 0.68 28.03 -7.89
C GLU A 41 -0.60 27.19 -7.86
N ASP A 42 -1.02 26.65 -9.00
CA ASP A 42 -2.19 25.78 -9.10
C ASP A 42 -2.01 24.49 -8.29
N HIS A 43 -0.83 23.86 -8.40
CA HIS A 43 -0.51 22.66 -7.64
C HIS A 43 -0.44 22.93 -6.14
N GLY A 44 0.10 24.07 -5.71
CA GLY A 44 0.13 24.49 -4.31
C GLY A 44 -1.28 24.66 -3.73
N LYS A 45 -2.18 25.31 -4.46
CA LYS A 45 -3.59 25.45 -4.05
C LYS A 45 -4.29 24.10 -3.90
N ARG A 46 -4.13 23.21 -4.89
CA ARG A 46 -4.72 21.85 -4.85
C ARG A 46 -4.16 21.03 -3.70
N LEU A 47 -2.86 21.14 -3.42
CA LEU A 47 -2.24 20.43 -2.29
C LEU A 47 -2.84 20.87 -0.96
N GLN A 48 -3.12 22.18 -0.79
CA GLN A 48 -3.81 22.68 0.39
C GLN A 48 -5.23 22.11 0.52
N LEU A 49 -6.00 22.03 -0.58
CA LEU A 49 -7.33 21.44 -0.58
C LEU A 49 -7.28 19.94 -0.20
N VAL A 50 -6.29 19.20 -0.70
CA VAL A 50 -6.08 17.77 -0.37
C VAL A 50 -5.77 17.62 1.12
N ARG A 51 -4.89 18.43 1.68
CA ARG A 51 -4.54 18.39 3.12
C ARG A 51 -5.73 18.71 4.01
N GLN A 52 -6.48 19.77 3.68
CA GLN A 52 -7.70 20.12 4.40
C GLN A 52 -8.73 18.98 4.35
N ALA A 53 -8.97 18.42 3.16
CA ALA A 53 -9.90 17.32 3.01
C ALA A 53 -9.48 16.05 3.79
N ALA A 54 -8.16 15.78 3.86
CA ALA A 54 -7.61 14.67 4.63
C ALA A 54 -7.82 14.86 6.14
N GLU A 55 -7.58 16.06 6.66
CA GLU A 55 -7.84 16.42 8.04
C GLU A 55 -9.33 16.27 8.40
N GLU A 56 -10.23 16.85 7.58
CA GLU A 56 -11.67 16.74 7.77
C GLU A 56 -12.21 15.30 7.66
N ALA A 57 -11.55 14.46 6.85
CA ALA A 57 -11.88 13.04 6.71
C ALA A 57 -11.30 12.18 7.84
N GLY A 58 -10.37 12.68 8.64
CA GLY A 58 -9.57 11.90 9.59
C GLY A 58 -8.76 10.80 8.88
N LYS A 59 -8.22 11.08 7.66
CA LYS A 59 -7.50 10.13 6.82
C LYS A 59 -6.06 10.57 6.59
N VAL A 60 -5.18 9.59 6.57
CA VAL A 60 -3.81 9.80 6.10
C VAL A 60 -3.80 9.65 4.59
N ILE A 61 -3.31 10.65 3.86
CA ILE A 61 -3.18 10.65 2.40
C ILE A 61 -1.74 10.97 2.04
N ALA A 62 -1.12 10.14 1.19
CA ALA A 62 0.19 10.45 0.64
C ALA A 62 0.05 11.29 -0.65
N THR A 63 1.08 12.05 -0.97
CA THR A 63 1.12 12.97 -2.11
C THR A 63 2.26 12.62 -3.06
N ILE A 64 1.99 12.67 -4.37
CA ILE A 64 2.93 12.32 -5.43
C ILE A 64 3.06 13.50 -6.39
N ALA A 65 4.29 14.02 -6.56
CA ALA A 65 4.63 14.94 -7.63
C ALA A 65 5.09 14.12 -8.86
N ASP A 66 4.33 14.16 -9.93
CA ASP A 66 4.63 13.41 -11.16
C ASP A 66 5.27 14.36 -12.16
N THR A 67 6.59 14.22 -12.39
CA THR A 67 7.39 15.10 -13.24
C THR A 67 7.06 14.91 -14.72
N LYS A 68 7.35 15.93 -15.51
CA LYS A 68 7.13 15.87 -16.96
C LYS A 68 8.10 14.90 -17.65
N GLY A 69 9.37 14.95 -17.24
CA GLY A 69 10.44 14.16 -17.85
C GLY A 69 10.86 14.62 -19.26
N PRO A 70 11.80 13.90 -19.87
CA PRO A 70 12.36 14.23 -21.19
C PRO A 70 11.39 13.84 -22.30
N GLU A 71 10.58 14.79 -22.79
CA GLU A 71 9.66 14.58 -23.91
C GLU A 71 10.10 15.35 -25.15
N MET A 72 10.06 14.66 -26.30
CA MET A 72 10.12 15.34 -27.58
C MET A 72 8.73 15.78 -28.01
N ARG A 73 8.64 17.02 -28.49
CA ARG A 73 7.39 17.60 -28.97
C ARG A 73 7.59 18.36 -30.29
N LEU A 74 6.54 18.36 -31.10
CA LEU A 74 6.46 19.23 -32.27
C LEU A 74 6.34 20.69 -31.84
N GLY A 75 6.83 21.58 -32.68
CA GLY A 75 6.66 23.03 -32.60
C GLY A 75 5.22 23.48 -32.83
N MET A 76 5.09 24.78 -33.05
CA MET A 76 3.82 25.41 -33.41
C MET A 76 3.54 25.24 -34.89
N PHE A 77 2.29 25.04 -35.26
CA PHE A 77 1.82 25.08 -36.65
C PHE A 77 1.16 26.43 -36.95
N ALA A 78 1.26 26.84 -38.22
CA ALA A 78 0.59 28.04 -38.70
C ALA A 78 -0.93 27.93 -38.66
N GLU A 79 -1.44 26.72 -38.91
CA GLU A 79 -2.86 26.37 -38.79
C GLU A 79 -3.11 25.65 -37.46
N SER A 80 -4.32 25.75 -36.90
CA SER A 80 -4.67 25.08 -35.68
C SER A 80 -4.51 23.55 -35.75
N LYS A 81 -4.75 23.00 -36.95
CA LYS A 81 -4.66 21.59 -37.30
C LYS A 81 -4.29 21.43 -38.77
N ILE A 82 -3.50 20.42 -39.09
CA ILE A 82 -3.18 19.97 -40.43
C ILE A 82 -3.65 18.54 -40.64
N GLN A 83 -3.90 18.15 -41.85
CA GLN A 83 -4.21 16.78 -42.26
C GLN A 83 -3.02 16.18 -43.01
N LEU A 84 -2.51 15.04 -42.51
CA LEU A 84 -1.54 14.19 -43.20
C LEU A 84 -2.24 12.95 -43.73
N ASN A 85 -1.99 12.56 -44.96
CA ASN A 85 -2.55 11.35 -45.56
C ASN A 85 -1.47 10.29 -45.74
N GLU A 86 -1.86 9.03 -45.75
CA GLU A 86 -0.95 7.93 -46.06
C GLU A 86 -0.23 8.16 -47.40
N GLY A 87 1.10 7.98 -47.40
CA GLY A 87 1.98 8.20 -48.54
C GLY A 87 2.44 9.64 -48.76
N ASP A 88 1.97 10.61 -47.98
CA ASP A 88 2.47 11.99 -48.04
C ASP A 88 3.96 12.03 -47.61
N ASP A 89 4.71 12.98 -48.19
CA ASP A 89 6.04 13.34 -47.72
C ASP A 89 5.92 14.36 -46.57
N PHE A 90 6.56 14.09 -45.46
CA PHE A 90 6.60 15.00 -44.32
C PHE A 90 8.03 15.12 -43.78
N CYS A 91 8.45 16.32 -43.41
CA CYS A 91 9.79 16.57 -42.91
C CYS A 91 9.74 17.00 -41.43
N LEU A 92 10.58 16.42 -40.58
CA LEU A 92 10.86 16.93 -39.24
C LEU A 92 12.19 17.69 -39.29
N THR A 93 12.24 18.86 -38.66
CA THR A 93 13.47 19.67 -38.58
C THR A 93 13.74 20.09 -37.15
N THR A 94 15.02 20.17 -36.78
CA THR A 94 15.46 20.71 -35.49
C THR A 94 15.72 22.23 -35.54
N GLU A 95 15.63 22.85 -36.72
CA GLU A 95 15.62 24.30 -36.88
C GLU A 95 14.28 24.87 -36.43
N ASP A 96 14.29 26.09 -35.88
CA ASP A 96 13.04 26.79 -35.55
C ASP A 96 12.22 27.05 -36.84
N TYR A 97 11.03 26.46 -36.89
CA TYR A 97 10.16 26.48 -38.04
C TYR A 97 8.69 26.50 -37.62
N LEU A 98 7.93 27.43 -38.17
CA LEU A 98 6.47 27.44 -38.00
C LEU A 98 5.87 26.36 -38.90
N GLY A 99 5.41 25.27 -38.31
CA GLY A 99 5.00 24.06 -38.98
C GLY A 99 3.84 24.25 -39.97
N ASP A 100 3.84 23.46 -41.04
CA ASP A 100 2.80 23.37 -42.03
C ASP A 100 2.54 21.91 -42.45
N ARG A 101 1.79 21.67 -43.54
CA ARG A 101 1.50 20.33 -44.07
C ARG A 101 2.71 19.57 -44.63
N HIS A 102 3.88 20.19 -44.75
CA HIS A 102 5.09 19.61 -45.31
C HIS A 102 6.23 19.44 -44.32
N MET A 103 6.30 20.30 -43.32
CA MET A 103 7.39 20.28 -42.35
C MET A 103 6.95 20.77 -40.98
N ALA A 104 7.55 20.22 -39.93
CA ALA A 104 7.37 20.68 -38.56
C ALA A 104 8.69 20.68 -37.77
N HIS A 105 8.81 21.62 -36.84
CA HIS A 105 9.90 21.66 -35.89
C HIS A 105 9.74 20.53 -34.83
N VAL A 106 10.87 19.95 -34.40
CA VAL A 106 10.97 19.08 -33.22
C VAL A 106 11.99 19.65 -32.25
N ASN A 107 11.64 19.68 -30.97
CA ASN A 107 12.40 20.37 -29.91
C ASN A 107 13.68 19.62 -29.42
N TYR A 108 14.15 18.60 -30.16
CA TYR A 108 15.36 17.86 -29.82
C TYR A 108 16.39 17.91 -30.93
N ALA A 109 17.48 18.63 -30.68
CA ALA A 109 18.53 18.87 -31.69
C ALA A 109 19.33 17.59 -32.05
N GLY A 110 19.39 16.58 -31.16
CA GLY A 110 20.10 15.33 -31.36
C GLY A 110 19.36 14.32 -32.24
N LEU A 111 18.06 14.52 -32.51
CA LEU A 111 17.23 13.53 -33.18
C LEU A 111 17.77 13.06 -34.55
N PRO A 112 18.27 13.94 -35.42
CA PRO A 112 18.80 13.51 -36.72
C PRO A 112 20.04 12.61 -36.66
N GLN A 113 20.79 12.65 -35.56
CA GLN A 113 21.97 11.81 -35.32
C GLN A 113 21.65 10.47 -34.70
N GLU A 114 20.45 10.32 -34.12
CA GLU A 114 20.05 9.14 -33.34
C GLU A 114 19.06 8.25 -34.08
N VAL A 115 18.29 8.81 -35.03
CA VAL A 115 17.43 8.03 -35.91
C VAL A 115 18.17 7.53 -37.15
N GLU A 116 17.73 6.41 -37.71
CA GLU A 116 18.29 5.79 -38.89
C GLU A 116 17.25 5.74 -40.04
N ILE A 117 17.71 5.56 -41.27
CA ILE A 117 16.81 5.31 -42.40
C ILE A 117 16.06 4.01 -42.15
N GLY A 118 14.73 4.06 -42.22
CA GLY A 118 13.86 2.93 -41.88
C GLY A 118 13.30 2.97 -40.48
N SER A 119 13.79 3.85 -39.60
CA SER A 119 13.20 4.07 -38.28
C SER A 119 11.74 4.53 -38.38
N ASN A 120 10.93 4.13 -37.41
CA ASN A 120 9.56 4.65 -37.25
C ASN A 120 9.57 5.82 -36.27
N ILE A 121 8.86 6.89 -36.62
CA ILE A 121 8.60 8.02 -35.73
C ILE A 121 7.08 8.11 -35.55
N LEU A 122 6.64 8.09 -34.31
CA LEU A 122 5.23 8.20 -33.95
C LEU A 122 4.90 9.60 -33.47
N LEU A 123 3.75 10.11 -33.91
CA LEU A 123 3.26 11.44 -33.55
C LEU A 123 1.90 11.32 -32.85
N ALA A 124 1.59 12.29 -31.98
CA ALA A 124 0.29 12.38 -31.29
C ALA A 124 -0.10 11.06 -30.61
N ASP A 125 0.77 10.57 -29.71
CA ASP A 125 0.57 9.36 -28.93
C ASP A 125 0.31 8.09 -29.78
N GLY A 126 1.01 7.99 -30.92
CA GLY A 126 0.96 6.83 -31.81
C GLY A 126 -0.19 6.87 -32.84
N LEU A 127 -1.00 7.93 -32.86
CA LEU A 127 -2.10 8.06 -33.82
C LEU A 127 -1.60 8.23 -35.27
N LEU A 128 -0.43 8.85 -35.45
CA LEU A 128 0.22 8.98 -36.75
C LEU A 128 1.57 8.27 -36.71
N SER A 129 1.92 7.64 -37.84
CA SER A 129 3.20 6.94 -38.01
C SER A 129 3.92 7.42 -39.23
N LEU A 130 5.21 7.75 -39.05
CA LEU A 130 6.12 8.20 -40.08
C LEU A 130 7.27 7.21 -40.23
N LYS A 131 7.74 6.97 -41.44
CA LYS A 131 8.93 6.17 -41.72
C LYS A 131 10.04 7.03 -42.27
N VAL A 132 11.22 7.01 -41.64
CA VAL A 132 12.39 7.77 -42.08
C VAL A 132 12.89 7.24 -43.41
N VAL A 133 13.00 8.10 -44.42
CA VAL A 133 13.47 7.74 -45.75
C VAL A 133 14.80 8.39 -46.12
N ARG A 134 15.14 9.55 -45.54
CA ARG A 134 16.39 10.26 -45.75
C ARG A 134 16.67 11.21 -44.59
N ILE A 135 17.93 11.39 -44.26
CA ILE A 135 18.39 12.36 -43.26
C ILE A 135 19.39 13.29 -43.93
N ASP A 136 19.26 14.59 -43.72
CA ASP A 136 20.12 15.60 -44.33
C ASP A 136 20.33 16.77 -43.35
N GLY A 137 21.45 16.77 -42.67
CA GLY A 137 21.77 17.73 -41.62
C GLY A 137 20.77 17.69 -40.48
N CYS A 138 20.03 18.77 -40.27
CA CYS A 138 19.01 18.93 -39.24
C CYS A 138 17.60 18.46 -39.68
N ARG A 139 17.48 17.90 -40.90
CA ARG A 139 16.19 17.52 -41.49
C ARG A 139 16.06 16.02 -41.64
N ILE A 140 14.92 15.50 -41.19
CA ILE A 140 14.53 14.09 -41.26
C ILE A 140 13.35 14.01 -42.21
N TYR A 141 13.59 13.48 -43.42
CA TYR A 141 12.54 13.27 -44.42
C TYR A 141 11.87 11.94 -44.17
N THR A 142 10.55 11.96 -44.12
CA THR A 142 9.75 10.78 -43.79
C THR A 142 8.62 10.58 -44.80
N LYS A 143 8.11 9.35 -44.86
CA LYS A 143 6.84 8.98 -45.48
C LYS A 143 5.80 8.73 -44.40
N VAL A 144 4.61 9.27 -44.57
CA VAL A 144 3.48 8.99 -43.72
C VAL A 144 3.02 7.56 -43.97
N VAL A 145 3.09 6.69 -42.93
CA VAL A 145 2.61 5.30 -42.97
C VAL A 145 1.14 5.23 -42.53
N ASN A 146 0.79 5.93 -41.46
CA ASN A 146 -0.58 6.10 -41.01
C ASN A 146 -0.83 7.60 -40.82
N GLY A 147 -1.81 8.14 -41.55
CA GLY A 147 -2.17 9.54 -41.54
C GLY A 147 -3.24 9.90 -40.52
N GLY A 148 -3.49 11.18 -40.37
CA GLY A 148 -4.49 11.71 -39.46
C GLY A 148 -4.37 13.20 -39.25
N GLU A 149 -5.19 13.73 -38.35
CA GLU A 149 -5.16 15.13 -37.93
C GLU A 149 -4.00 15.38 -36.97
N LEU A 150 -3.18 16.39 -37.21
CA LEU A 150 -2.03 16.77 -36.42
C LEU A 150 -2.13 18.23 -35.99
N SER A 151 -1.81 18.51 -34.72
CA SER A 151 -1.82 19.88 -34.18
C SER A 151 -0.51 20.22 -33.45
N SER A 152 -0.35 21.50 -33.07
CA SER A 152 0.83 22.00 -32.36
C SER A 152 1.14 21.24 -31.08
N ARG A 153 2.43 21.17 -30.73
CA ARG A 153 2.96 20.64 -29.45
C ARG A 153 2.63 19.17 -29.17
N LYS A 154 2.27 18.40 -30.21
CA LYS A 154 2.05 16.96 -30.05
C LYS A 154 3.36 16.23 -29.76
N ARG A 155 3.27 15.15 -28.98
CA ARG A 155 4.40 14.28 -28.62
C ARG A 155 4.98 13.63 -29.87
N VAL A 156 6.29 13.45 -29.87
CA VAL A 156 7.07 12.69 -30.85
C VAL A 156 7.72 11.52 -30.09
N ALA A 157 7.57 10.31 -30.60
CA ALA A 157 8.19 9.10 -30.04
C ALA A 157 8.96 8.35 -31.13
N CYS A 158 10.04 7.69 -30.75
CA CYS A 158 10.89 6.91 -31.64
C CYS A 158 11.09 5.51 -31.06
N PRO A 159 10.11 4.59 -31.23
CA PRO A 159 10.18 3.25 -30.66
C PRO A 159 11.45 2.51 -31.06
N GLY A 160 12.08 1.81 -30.09
CA GLY A 160 13.30 1.05 -30.31
C GLY A 160 14.58 1.88 -30.41
N ILE A 161 14.52 3.19 -30.17
CA ILE A 161 15.71 4.08 -30.22
C ILE A 161 15.97 4.64 -28.83
N GLU A 162 17.17 4.36 -28.30
CA GLU A 162 17.63 4.97 -27.05
C GLU A 162 18.10 6.42 -27.32
N LEU A 163 17.27 7.37 -26.91
CA LEU A 163 17.54 8.79 -27.11
C LEU A 163 18.44 9.34 -25.99
N LYS A 164 19.45 10.14 -26.36
CA LYS A 164 20.39 10.78 -25.41
C LYS A 164 19.89 12.12 -24.89
N LEU A 165 18.58 12.24 -24.67
CA LEU A 165 17.98 13.42 -24.06
C LEU A 165 18.52 13.60 -22.63
N PRO A 166 18.86 14.82 -22.19
CA PRO A 166 19.11 15.08 -20.78
C PRO A 166 17.89 14.66 -19.95
N PHE A 167 18.10 13.73 -19.01
CA PHE A 167 17.00 13.15 -18.22
C PHE A 167 16.29 14.20 -17.37
N LEU A 168 17.05 15.08 -16.67
CA LEU A 168 16.51 16.15 -15.86
C LEU A 168 16.59 17.49 -16.58
N SER A 169 15.45 18.07 -16.90
CA SER A 169 15.34 19.47 -17.31
C SER A 169 15.42 20.41 -16.10
N GLU A 170 15.67 21.70 -16.34
CA GLU A 170 15.60 22.72 -15.28
C GLU A 170 14.19 22.79 -14.67
N GLN A 171 13.15 22.55 -15.48
CA GLN A 171 11.77 22.50 -14.99
C GLN A 171 11.55 21.30 -14.07
N ASP A 172 12.00 20.10 -14.46
CA ASP A 172 11.87 18.92 -13.60
C ASP A 172 12.62 19.12 -12.28
N ARG A 173 13.79 19.76 -12.31
CA ARG A 173 14.52 20.12 -11.10
C ARG A 173 13.71 21.09 -10.22
N ALA A 174 13.07 22.09 -10.81
CA ALA A 174 12.21 23.03 -10.10
C ALA A 174 10.97 22.33 -9.50
N ASP A 175 10.37 21.38 -10.23
CA ASP A 175 9.23 20.60 -9.78
C ASP A 175 9.60 19.68 -8.60
N ILE A 176 10.80 19.08 -8.63
CA ILE A 176 11.33 18.28 -7.51
C ILE A 176 11.56 19.14 -6.28
N LEU A 177 12.16 20.32 -6.43
CA LEU A 177 12.39 21.26 -5.31
C LEU A 177 11.08 21.79 -4.75
N PHE A 178 10.08 22.07 -5.59
CA PHE A 178 8.71 22.37 -5.15
C PHE A 178 8.13 21.27 -4.27
N ALA A 179 8.29 20.00 -4.68
CA ALA A 179 7.81 18.87 -3.88
C ALA A 179 8.51 18.78 -2.51
N VAL A 180 9.82 19.10 -2.44
CA VAL A 180 10.57 19.16 -1.19
C VAL A 180 10.05 20.30 -0.30
N GLU A 181 9.92 21.52 -0.85
CA GLU A 181 9.46 22.70 -0.12
C GLU A 181 8.05 22.51 0.46
N HIS A 182 7.22 21.75 -0.25
CA HIS A 182 5.84 21.49 0.14
C HIS A 182 5.62 20.16 0.88
N ASP A 183 6.68 19.52 1.39
CA ASP A 183 6.61 18.28 2.17
C ASP A 183 5.72 17.21 1.49
N MET A 184 5.94 16.97 0.18
CA MET A 184 5.33 15.87 -0.55
C MET A 184 6.04 14.56 -0.26
N ASP A 185 5.40 13.44 -0.52
CA ASP A 185 5.87 12.12 -0.06
C ASP A 185 6.65 11.36 -1.13
N TYR A 186 6.31 11.57 -2.42
CA TYR A 186 6.92 10.86 -3.55
C TYR A 186 7.12 11.75 -4.77
N ILE A 187 8.20 11.46 -5.52
CA ILE A 187 8.40 11.90 -6.90
C ILE A 187 8.10 10.71 -7.82
N ALA A 188 7.16 10.85 -8.75
CA ALA A 188 7.00 9.91 -9.86
C ALA A 188 7.81 10.43 -11.06
N ALA A 189 8.88 9.73 -11.38
CA ALA A 189 9.85 10.12 -12.39
C ALA A 189 9.43 9.58 -13.75
N SER A 190 9.11 10.46 -14.71
CA SER A 190 8.68 10.08 -16.05
C SER A 190 9.86 9.68 -16.94
N PHE A 191 9.62 8.73 -17.83
CA PHE A 191 10.55 8.27 -18.88
C PHE A 191 11.90 7.76 -18.39
N VAL A 192 11.93 7.09 -17.24
CA VAL A 192 13.14 6.45 -16.71
C VAL A 192 13.60 5.35 -17.67
N GLN A 193 14.87 5.40 -18.09
CA GLN A 193 15.50 4.44 -19.01
C GLN A 193 16.50 3.52 -18.30
N LYS A 194 17.18 4.01 -17.25
CA LYS A 194 18.25 3.31 -16.52
C LYS A 194 18.38 3.78 -15.08
N ALA A 195 19.17 3.09 -14.28
CA ALA A 195 19.43 3.42 -12.88
C ALA A 195 20.00 4.83 -12.68
N ASP A 196 20.87 5.29 -13.59
CA ASP A 196 21.49 6.62 -13.52
C ASP A 196 20.46 7.76 -13.50
N ASP A 197 19.33 7.58 -14.19
CA ASP A 197 18.25 8.56 -14.24
C ASP A 197 17.63 8.76 -12.83
N VAL A 198 17.40 7.65 -12.15
CA VAL A 198 16.88 7.66 -10.77
C VAL A 198 17.89 8.27 -9.81
N LEU A 199 19.17 7.93 -9.97
CA LEU A 199 20.26 8.46 -9.15
C LEU A 199 20.43 9.97 -9.36
N ALA A 200 20.18 10.50 -10.56
CA ALA A 200 20.18 11.93 -10.82
C ALA A 200 19.11 12.66 -9.99
N ILE A 201 17.90 12.12 -9.87
CA ILE A 201 16.85 12.67 -8.98
C ILE A 201 17.28 12.53 -7.52
N ARG A 202 17.81 11.35 -7.13
CA ARG A 202 18.27 11.10 -5.76
C ARG A 202 19.28 12.16 -5.32
N LYS A 203 20.22 12.51 -6.20
CA LYS A 203 21.21 13.55 -5.94
C LYS A 203 20.56 14.93 -5.67
N VAL A 204 19.54 15.31 -6.44
CA VAL A 204 18.82 16.59 -6.21
C VAL A 204 18.12 16.57 -4.85
N LEU A 205 17.52 15.45 -4.46
CA LEU A 205 16.87 15.31 -3.15
C LEU A 205 17.88 15.35 -2.01
N GLU A 206 19.03 14.68 -2.14
CA GLU A 206 20.11 14.70 -1.15
C GLU A 206 20.72 16.10 -0.97
N GLU A 207 20.95 16.82 -2.07
CA GLU A 207 21.41 18.22 -2.05
C GLU A 207 20.41 19.14 -1.32
N ALA A 208 19.11 18.85 -1.40
CA ALA A 208 18.04 19.56 -0.70
C ALA A 208 17.78 19.02 0.72
N GLY A 209 18.55 18.03 1.20
CA GLY A 209 18.36 17.41 2.53
C GLY A 209 17.07 16.62 2.68
N SER A 210 16.48 16.15 1.58
CA SER A 210 15.18 15.48 1.54
C SER A 210 15.30 13.97 1.37
N SER A 211 14.36 13.23 1.99
CA SER A 211 14.23 11.78 1.89
C SER A 211 12.94 11.34 1.20
N ILE A 212 12.37 12.19 0.33
CA ILE A 212 11.22 11.87 -0.52
C ILE A 212 11.50 10.59 -1.32
N GLY A 213 10.50 9.69 -1.42
CA GLY A 213 10.62 8.45 -2.20
C GLY A 213 10.55 8.69 -3.70
N ILE A 214 11.23 7.85 -4.50
CA ILE A 214 11.22 7.94 -5.97
C ILE A 214 10.47 6.74 -6.53
N ILE A 215 9.41 7.01 -7.31
CA ILE A 215 8.65 6.04 -8.09
C ILE A 215 9.09 6.19 -9.55
N SER A 216 9.77 5.18 -10.08
CA SER A 216 10.20 5.21 -11.49
C SER A 216 9.07 4.75 -12.41
N LYS A 217 8.74 5.56 -13.41
CA LYS A 217 7.71 5.24 -14.40
C LYS A 217 8.36 4.54 -15.58
N ILE A 218 7.87 3.33 -15.87
CA ILE A 218 8.33 2.52 -17.02
C ILE A 218 7.39 2.82 -18.18
N GLU A 219 7.90 3.58 -19.15
CA GLU A 219 7.16 4.20 -20.24
C GLU A 219 7.78 3.95 -21.62
N ASN A 220 8.93 3.26 -21.67
CA ASN A 220 9.69 3.01 -22.88
C ASN A 220 10.38 1.65 -22.85
N GLU A 221 10.87 1.19 -24.01
CA GLU A 221 11.52 -0.11 -24.17
C GLU A 221 12.82 -0.20 -23.36
N ALA A 222 13.63 0.86 -23.31
CA ALA A 222 14.88 0.89 -22.54
C ALA A 222 14.63 0.67 -21.04
N GLY A 223 13.60 1.31 -20.48
CA GLY A 223 13.19 1.09 -19.09
C GLY A 223 12.77 -0.36 -18.81
N VAL A 224 12.16 -1.04 -19.78
CA VAL A 224 11.83 -2.46 -19.66
C VAL A 224 13.09 -3.32 -19.69
N GLN A 225 14.04 -3.03 -20.58
CA GLN A 225 15.31 -3.77 -20.69
C GLN A 225 16.17 -3.64 -19.42
N HIS A 226 16.19 -2.46 -18.78
CA HIS A 226 16.97 -2.16 -17.58
C HIS A 226 16.18 -2.27 -16.27
N ILE A 227 15.05 -2.96 -16.27
CA ILE A 227 14.09 -2.96 -15.17
C ILE A 227 14.68 -3.40 -13.82
N ASP A 228 15.57 -4.39 -13.79
CA ASP A 228 16.13 -4.91 -12.54
C ASP A 228 17.03 -3.88 -11.85
N GLU A 229 17.86 -3.14 -12.59
CA GLU A 229 18.70 -2.09 -12.02
C GLU A 229 17.85 -0.88 -11.57
N ILE A 230 16.80 -0.52 -12.32
CA ILE A 230 15.86 0.54 -11.95
C ILE A 230 15.14 0.18 -10.66
N ILE A 231 14.63 -1.05 -10.52
CA ILE A 231 14.01 -1.55 -9.27
C ILE A 231 14.97 -1.43 -8.10
N GLY A 232 16.27 -1.73 -8.31
CA GLY A 232 17.30 -1.69 -7.27
C GLY A 232 17.43 -0.33 -6.60
N VAL A 233 17.36 0.75 -7.37
CA VAL A 233 17.60 2.14 -6.90
C VAL A 233 16.31 2.93 -6.62
N SER A 234 15.15 2.44 -7.04
CA SER A 234 13.83 3.08 -6.86
C SER A 234 13.17 2.69 -5.53
N ASP A 235 12.24 3.51 -5.04
CA ASP A 235 11.40 3.22 -3.88
C ASP A 235 10.06 2.57 -4.28
N GLY A 236 9.64 2.73 -5.53
CA GLY A 236 8.50 2.08 -6.16
C GLY A 236 8.61 2.13 -7.67
N ILE A 237 7.79 1.36 -8.36
CA ILE A 237 7.71 1.31 -9.83
C ILE A 237 6.28 1.59 -10.27
N MET A 238 6.13 2.34 -11.36
CA MET A 238 4.84 2.56 -12.02
C MET A 238 4.89 2.04 -13.45
N VAL A 239 4.02 1.09 -13.77
CA VAL A 239 3.79 0.64 -15.14
C VAL A 239 2.79 1.60 -15.77
N ALA A 240 3.29 2.54 -16.58
CA ALA A 240 2.49 3.58 -17.23
C ALA A 240 2.08 3.11 -18.64
N ARG A 241 1.02 2.30 -18.69
CA ARG A 241 0.62 1.52 -19.87
C ARG A 241 0.28 2.37 -21.09
N GLY A 242 -0.23 3.59 -20.89
CA GLY A 242 -0.56 4.51 -21.99
C GLY A 242 0.67 4.90 -22.81
N ASP A 243 1.72 5.35 -22.13
CA ASP A 243 2.99 5.75 -22.78
C ASP A 243 3.78 4.54 -23.24
N LEU A 244 3.84 3.48 -22.44
CA LEU A 244 4.52 2.23 -22.78
C LEU A 244 3.93 1.60 -24.05
N GLY A 245 2.60 1.61 -24.23
CA GLY A 245 1.94 1.05 -25.41
C GLY A 245 2.13 1.87 -26.69
N VAL A 246 2.76 3.06 -26.61
CA VAL A 246 3.25 3.81 -27.77
C VAL A 246 4.65 3.35 -28.17
N GLU A 247 5.45 2.91 -27.20
CA GLU A 247 6.88 2.57 -27.39
C GLU A 247 7.11 1.08 -27.69
N ILE A 248 6.20 0.19 -27.28
CA ILE A 248 6.26 -1.26 -27.54
C ILE A 248 4.97 -1.73 -28.22
N PRO A 249 4.96 -2.91 -28.88
CA PRO A 249 3.73 -3.50 -29.44
C PRO A 249 2.64 -3.64 -28.37
N THR A 250 1.42 -3.27 -28.72
CA THR A 250 0.29 -3.24 -27.76
C THR A 250 0.02 -4.61 -27.15
N GLU A 251 0.22 -5.69 -27.90
CA GLU A 251 0.07 -7.08 -27.46
C GLU A 251 1.11 -7.50 -26.41
N ASP A 252 2.27 -6.81 -26.34
CA ASP A 252 3.32 -7.10 -25.39
C ASP A 252 3.11 -6.37 -24.04
N VAL A 253 2.34 -5.29 -24.03
CA VAL A 253 2.09 -4.50 -22.81
C VAL A 253 1.58 -5.35 -21.62
N PRO A 254 0.60 -6.27 -21.78
CA PRO A 254 0.15 -7.12 -20.68
C PRO A 254 1.22 -8.08 -20.16
N LEU A 255 2.10 -8.58 -21.05
CA LEU A 255 3.19 -9.49 -20.68
C LEU A 255 4.27 -8.74 -19.89
N VAL A 256 4.67 -7.57 -20.37
CA VAL A 256 5.63 -6.68 -19.71
C VAL A 256 5.09 -6.23 -18.34
N GLN A 257 3.81 -5.86 -18.25
CA GLN A 257 3.17 -5.53 -16.97
C GLN A 257 3.32 -6.68 -15.95
N LYS A 258 2.98 -7.91 -16.34
CA LYS A 258 3.07 -9.08 -15.46
C LYS A 258 4.51 -9.36 -15.00
N ASP A 259 5.48 -9.24 -15.91
CA ASP A 259 6.89 -9.43 -15.58
C ASP A 259 7.40 -8.37 -14.60
N ILE A 260 7.14 -7.10 -14.85
CA ILE A 260 7.51 -6.00 -13.95
C ILE A 260 6.89 -6.19 -12.56
N ILE A 261 5.59 -6.51 -12.50
CA ILE A 261 4.89 -6.76 -11.23
C ILE A 261 5.57 -7.92 -10.47
N ALA A 262 5.88 -9.01 -11.16
CA ALA A 262 6.53 -10.17 -10.53
C ALA A 262 7.92 -9.82 -9.96
N ARG A 263 8.75 -9.07 -10.72
CA ARG A 263 10.09 -8.62 -10.28
C ARG A 263 9.99 -7.66 -9.10
N CYS A 264 9.08 -6.68 -9.13
CA CYS A 264 8.85 -5.76 -8.01
C CYS A 264 8.40 -6.50 -6.75
N ASN A 265 7.47 -7.44 -6.89
CA ASN A 265 7.01 -8.29 -5.78
C ASN A 265 8.16 -9.12 -5.19
N LYS A 266 9.06 -9.69 -6.02
CA LYS A 266 10.25 -10.44 -5.57
C LYS A 266 11.21 -9.51 -4.82
N ALA A 267 11.43 -8.30 -5.33
CA ALA A 267 12.29 -7.30 -4.70
C ALA A 267 11.69 -6.64 -3.45
N GLY A 268 10.39 -6.82 -3.20
CA GLY A 268 9.65 -6.15 -2.12
C GLY A 268 9.53 -4.64 -2.36
N LYS A 269 9.42 -4.21 -3.61
CA LYS A 269 9.17 -2.82 -4.00
C LYS A 269 7.70 -2.67 -4.41
N PRO A 270 7.00 -1.62 -3.96
CA PRO A 270 5.63 -1.35 -4.39
C PRO A 270 5.55 -1.16 -5.90
N VAL A 271 4.51 -1.74 -6.51
CA VAL A 271 4.25 -1.59 -7.94
C VAL A 271 2.86 -1.04 -8.19
N ILE A 272 2.80 -0.03 -9.06
CA ILE A 272 1.60 0.70 -9.44
C ILE A 272 1.24 0.32 -10.87
N THR A 273 0.00 -0.10 -11.11
CA THR A 273 -0.56 -0.20 -12.47
C THR A 273 -1.35 1.06 -12.76
N ALA A 274 -0.96 1.76 -13.83
CA ALA A 274 -1.43 3.08 -14.15
C ALA A 274 -1.95 3.20 -15.58
N THR A 275 -2.80 4.20 -15.79
CA THR A 275 -3.43 4.62 -17.06
C THR A 275 -4.44 3.63 -17.64
N GLN A 276 -5.48 4.13 -18.27
CA GLN A 276 -6.51 3.35 -18.97
C GLN A 276 -7.18 2.28 -18.09
N MET A 277 -7.34 2.54 -16.78
CA MET A 277 -7.94 1.57 -15.86
C MET A 277 -9.47 1.60 -15.93
N LEU A 278 -10.09 2.80 -15.84
CA LEU A 278 -11.52 3.04 -15.97
C LEU A 278 -11.78 4.21 -16.93
N GLU A 279 -11.05 4.26 -18.04
CA GLU A 279 -10.98 5.37 -18.99
C GLU A 279 -12.37 5.85 -19.46
N SER A 280 -13.28 4.91 -19.71
CA SER A 280 -14.66 5.24 -20.11
C SER A 280 -15.37 6.10 -19.07
N MET A 281 -15.00 6.01 -17.78
CA MET A 281 -15.60 6.77 -16.70
C MET A 281 -15.22 8.25 -16.70
N ILE A 282 -14.32 8.70 -17.55
CA ILE A 282 -14.13 10.13 -17.82
C ILE A 282 -15.47 10.75 -18.27
N ASN A 283 -16.22 10.05 -19.13
CA ASN A 283 -17.47 10.53 -19.71
C ASN A 283 -18.69 9.67 -19.37
N SER A 284 -18.52 8.47 -18.85
CA SER A 284 -19.57 7.50 -18.53
C SER A 284 -19.69 7.29 -17.01
N TYR A 285 -20.91 7.23 -16.52
CA TYR A 285 -21.16 6.91 -15.10
C TYR A 285 -20.75 5.48 -14.69
N ARG A 286 -20.59 4.59 -15.67
CA ARG A 286 -20.25 3.18 -15.43
C ARG A 286 -19.05 2.76 -16.27
N ALA A 287 -18.16 1.99 -15.66
CA ALA A 287 -17.09 1.29 -16.34
C ALA A 287 -17.61 0.21 -17.29
N THR A 288 -16.84 -0.11 -18.31
CA THR A 288 -17.06 -1.27 -19.17
C THR A 288 -16.69 -2.56 -18.45
N ARG A 289 -17.16 -3.70 -18.98
CA ARG A 289 -16.75 -5.02 -18.44
C ARG A 289 -15.27 -5.30 -18.64
N ALA A 290 -14.69 -4.83 -19.75
CA ALA A 290 -13.26 -4.98 -20.03
C ALA A 290 -12.41 -4.23 -19.01
N GLU A 291 -12.76 -2.99 -18.68
CA GLU A 291 -12.07 -2.20 -17.65
C GLU A 291 -12.19 -2.82 -16.25
N ALA A 292 -13.38 -3.30 -15.88
CA ALA A 292 -13.56 -3.99 -14.61
C ALA A 292 -12.69 -5.28 -14.52
N SER A 293 -12.56 -5.99 -15.65
CA SER A 293 -11.68 -7.16 -15.76
C SER A 293 -10.21 -6.77 -15.69
N ASP A 294 -9.80 -5.66 -16.31
CA ASP A 294 -8.42 -5.17 -16.29
C ASP A 294 -7.99 -4.77 -14.88
N VAL A 295 -8.81 -4.00 -14.15
CA VAL A 295 -8.57 -3.67 -12.75
C VAL A 295 -8.42 -4.93 -11.89
N ALA A 296 -9.31 -5.91 -12.05
CA ALA A 296 -9.24 -7.16 -11.30
C ALA A 296 -7.97 -7.96 -11.63
N ASN A 297 -7.62 -8.06 -12.92
CA ASN A 297 -6.41 -8.77 -13.37
C ASN A 297 -5.13 -8.13 -12.84
N SER A 298 -5.04 -6.79 -12.82
CA SER A 298 -3.89 -6.08 -12.23
C SER A 298 -3.67 -6.50 -10.77
N ILE A 299 -4.76 -6.66 -10.00
CA ILE A 299 -4.70 -7.08 -8.59
C ILE A 299 -4.31 -8.56 -8.49
N PHE A 300 -4.86 -9.44 -9.34
CA PHE A 300 -4.46 -10.85 -9.41
C PHE A 300 -2.98 -11.02 -9.80
N ASP A 301 -2.46 -10.16 -10.68
CA ASP A 301 -1.05 -10.14 -11.07
C ASP A 301 -0.13 -9.76 -9.91
N GLY A 302 -0.67 -9.06 -8.89
CA GLY A 302 0.05 -8.69 -7.68
C GLY A 302 0.36 -7.22 -7.53
N SER A 303 -0.30 -6.31 -8.26
CA SER A 303 -0.17 -4.86 -8.07
C SER A 303 -0.46 -4.47 -6.62
N ASP A 304 0.35 -3.57 -6.09
CA ASP A 304 0.15 -2.99 -4.76
C ASP A 304 -0.82 -1.82 -4.81
N VAL A 305 -0.76 -1.08 -5.92
CA VAL A 305 -1.49 0.16 -6.14
C VAL A 305 -2.06 0.20 -7.55
N ILE A 306 -3.24 0.78 -7.70
CA ILE A 306 -3.90 1.05 -8.98
C ILE A 306 -4.21 2.54 -9.06
N MET A 307 -4.17 3.12 -10.26
CA MET A 307 -4.24 4.57 -10.44
C MET A 307 -5.37 5.00 -11.37
N LEU A 308 -6.08 6.06 -10.97
CA LEU A 308 -7.01 6.84 -11.78
C LEU A 308 -6.30 8.13 -12.25
N SER A 309 -6.36 8.39 -13.53
CA SER A 309 -5.72 9.55 -14.20
C SER A 309 -6.78 10.59 -14.61
N GLY A 310 -7.20 10.58 -15.86
CA GLY A 310 -8.22 11.46 -16.41
C GLY A 310 -9.56 11.32 -15.72
N GLU A 311 -9.91 10.13 -15.25
CA GLU A 311 -11.16 9.79 -14.57
C GLU A 311 -11.43 10.70 -13.37
N THR A 312 -10.36 11.06 -12.64
CA THR A 312 -10.47 11.94 -11.46
C THR A 312 -9.96 13.36 -11.73
N ALA A 313 -8.99 13.56 -12.64
CA ALA A 313 -8.43 14.88 -12.91
C ALA A 313 -9.38 15.81 -13.67
N SER A 314 -10.06 15.29 -14.70
CA SER A 314 -10.91 16.05 -15.61
C SER A 314 -12.24 15.36 -15.95
N GLY A 315 -12.47 14.17 -15.42
CA GLY A 315 -13.68 13.37 -15.66
C GLY A 315 -14.93 13.98 -15.02
N LYS A 316 -16.07 13.57 -15.56
CA LYS A 316 -17.40 14.02 -15.07
C LYS A 316 -17.84 13.28 -13.79
N TYR A 317 -17.24 12.12 -13.49
CA TYR A 317 -17.68 11.21 -12.43
C TYR A 317 -16.53 10.76 -11.53
N PRO A 318 -15.74 11.70 -10.94
CA PRO A 318 -14.55 11.34 -10.18
C PRO A 318 -14.84 10.49 -8.94
N LEU A 319 -15.91 10.78 -8.19
CA LEU A 319 -16.29 10.01 -7.01
C LEU A 319 -16.72 8.58 -7.36
N GLU A 320 -17.53 8.44 -8.40
CA GLU A 320 -18.03 7.15 -8.88
C GLU A 320 -16.91 6.28 -9.43
N ALA A 321 -15.91 6.88 -10.06
CA ALA A 321 -14.71 6.17 -10.51
C ALA A 321 -13.94 5.57 -9.32
N VAL A 322 -13.69 6.35 -8.26
CA VAL A 322 -13.06 5.85 -7.03
C VAL A 322 -13.90 4.75 -6.37
N GLN A 323 -15.22 4.95 -6.24
CA GLN A 323 -16.11 3.95 -5.67
C GLN A 323 -16.13 2.65 -6.47
N THR A 324 -16.14 2.74 -7.80
CA THR A 324 -16.11 1.59 -8.69
C THR A 324 -14.81 0.83 -8.54
N MET A 325 -13.66 1.52 -8.59
CA MET A 325 -12.34 0.92 -8.42
C MET A 325 -12.20 0.25 -7.04
N ALA A 326 -12.64 0.91 -5.98
CA ALA A 326 -12.61 0.35 -4.63
C ALA A 326 -13.49 -0.91 -4.48
N LYS A 327 -14.68 -0.93 -5.10
CA LYS A 327 -15.56 -2.11 -5.09
C LYS A 327 -14.92 -3.28 -5.83
N ILE A 328 -14.31 -3.04 -6.99
CA ILE A 328 -13.61 -4.09 -7.75
C ILE A 328 -12.44 -4.61 -6.91
N ALA A 329 -11.62 -3.72 -6.31
CA ALA A 329 -10.49 -4.11 -5.48
C ALA A 329 -10.91 -5.02 -4.32
N VAL A 330 -11.88 -4.60 -3.50
CA VAL A 330 -12.38 -5.40 -2.37
C VAL A 330 -12.93 -6.76 -2.84
N ARG A 331 -13.67 -6.79 -3.96
CA ARG A 331 -14.23 -8.04 -4.48
C ARG A 331 -13.15 -9.00 -4.96
N THR A 332 -12.13 -8.48 -5.64
CA THR A 332 -10.98 -9.27 -6.12
C THR A 332 -10.15 -9.78 -4.96
N GLU A 333 -9.83 -8.93 -3.97
CA GLU A 333 -9.07 -9.30 -2.77
C GLU A 333 -9.73 -10.44 -1.99
N ASN A 334 -11.06 -10.46 -1.90
CA ASN A 334 -11.80 -11.55 -1.25
C ASN A 334 -11.75 -12.87 -2.04
N ALA A 335 -11.32 -12.85 -3.30
CA ALA A 335 -11.15 -14.04 -4.14
C ALA A 335 -9.69 -14.50 -4.27
N LEU A 336 -8.73 -13.78 -3.65
CA LEU A 336 -7.33 -14.16 -3.66
C LEU A 336 -7.09 -15.41 -2.79
N ASP A 337 -6.27 -16.32 -3.30
CA ASP A 337 -5.72 -17.43 -2.52
C ASP A 337 -4.43 -16.96 -1.81
N TYR A 338 -4.59 -16.41 -0.62
CA TYR A 338 -3.49 -15.87 0.18
C TYR A 338 -2.45 -16.92 0.56
N VAL A 339 -2.87 -18.18 0.77
CA VAL A 339 -1.95 -19.27 1.11
C VAL A 339 -1.06 -19.59 -0.09
N HIS A 340 -1.64 -19.73 -1.27
CA HIS A 340 -0.88 -19.99 -2.50
C HIS A 340 0.05 -18.81 -2.85
N ILE A 341 -0.44 -17.56 -2.71
CA ILE A 341 0.38 -16.36 -2.93
C ILE A 341 1.60 -16.35 -2.00
N PHE A 342 1.43 -16.64 -0.72
CA PHE A 342 2.52 -16.72 0.25
C PHE A 342 3.53 -17.82 -0.11
N GLN A 343 3.05 -19.03 -0.41
CA GLN A 343 3.90 -20.17 -0.79
C GLN A 343 4.70 -19.89 -2.08
N LYS A 344 4.07 -19.31 -3.10
CA LYS A 344 4.72 -18.97 -4.37
C LYS A 344 5.82 -17.93 -4.22
N LYS A 345 5.68 -16.98 -3.27
CA LYS A 345 6.69 -15.93 -3.05
C LYS A 345 7.97 -16.49 -2.43
N GLY A 346 7.88 -17.56 -1.62
CA GLY A 346 9.04 -18.21 -1.02
C GLY A 346 9.95 -17.26 -0.24
N ILE A 347 11.12 -17.75 0.14
CA ILE A 347 12.17 -16.95 0.75
C ILE A 347 13.16 -16.54 -0.35
N SER A 348 13.59 -15.27 -0.38
CA SER A 348 14.56 -14.76 -1.35
C SER A 348 15.91 -15.49 -1.25
N GLU A 349 16.62 -15.68 -2.36
CA GLU A 349 17.96 -16.28 -2.38
C GLU A 349 19.00 -15.48 -1.58
N ARG A 350 18.80 -14.15 -1.46
CA ARG A 350 19.60 -13.27 -0.58
C ARG A 350 18.77 -12.88 0.63
N ILE A 351 18.92 -13.63 1.73
CA ILE A 351 18.16 -13.45 2.95
C ILE A 351 18.80 -12.35 3.79
N HIS A 352 18.13 -11.20 3.90
CA HIS A 352 18.37 -10.28 5.01
C HIS A 352 17.55 -10.72 6.22
N SER A 353 18.06 -10.51 7.43
CA SER A 353 17.35 -10.87 8.68
C SER A 353 15.91 -10.33 8.71
N THR A 354 15.69 -9.09 8.29
CA THR A 354 14.37 -8.49 8.21
C THR A 354 13.41 -9.24 7.26
N ASP A 355 13.91 -9.76 6.12
CA ASP A 355 13.08 -10.51 5.17
C ASP A 355 12.66 -11.86 5.79
N ALA A 356 13.61 -12.56 6.44
CA ALA A 356 13.34 -13.82 7.14
C ALA A 356 12.33 -13.64 8.29
N ILE A 357 12.49 -12.59 9.10
CA ILE A 357 11.56 -12.26 10.19
C ILE A 357 10.19 -11.89 9.63
N SER A 358 10.12 -11.10 8.55
CA SER A 358 8.85 -10.72 7.92
C SER A 358 8.11 -11.92 7.34
N HIS A 359 8.83 -12.86 6.71
CA HIS A 359 8.28 -14.13 6.24
C HIS A 359 7.71 -14.94 7.41
N ALA A 360 8.51 -15.14 8.47
CA ALA A 360 8.07 -15.87 9.67
C ALA A 360 6.86 -15.18 10.35
N THR A 361 6.84 -13.86 10.40
CA THR A 361 5.71 -13.08 10.94
C THR A 361 4.41 -13.38 10.18
N VAL A 362 4.45 -13.37 8.84
CA VAL A 362 3.26 -13.66 8.02
C VAL A 362 2.86 -15.12 8.14
N GLN A 363 3.82 -16.05 8.20
CA GLN A 363 3.56 -17.47 8.41
C GLN A 363 2.84 -17.72 9.74
N ILE A 364 3.39 -17.20 10.84
CA ILE A 364 2.77 -17.30 12.16
C ILE A 364 1.35 -16.72 12.13
N ALA A 365 1.18 -15.52 11.56
CA ALA A 365 -0.13 -14.90 11.49
C ALA A 365 -1.16 -15.74 10.71
N GLN A 366 -0.75 -16.45 9.65
CA GLN A 366 -1.62 -17.37 8.91
C GLN A 366 -1.96 -18.62 9.73
N GLU A 367 -0.97 -19.25 10.38
CA GLU A 367 -1.14 -20.49 11.13
C GLU A 367 -2.07 -20.31 12.34
N ILE A 368 -1.91 -19.22 13.09
CA ILE A 368 -2.76 -18.90 14.25
C ILE A 368 -4.03 -18.15 13.86
N LYS A 369 -4.23 -17.82 12.57
CA LYS A 369 -5.34 -16.99 12.07
C LYS A 369 -5.44 -15.64 12.77
N ALA A 370 -4.31 -14.99 12.98
CA ALA A 370 -4.24 -13.70 13.65
C ALA A 370 -5.10 -12.64 12.94
N ASP A 371 -5.74 -11.79 13.73
CA ASP A 371 -6.57 -10.69 13.21
C ASP A 371 -5.71 -9.59 12.57
N THR A 372 -4.51 -9.37 13.13
CA THR A 372 -3.66 -8.24 12.76
C THR A 372 -2.18 -8.58 12.96
N ILE A 373 -1.35 -8.07 12.04
CA ILE A 373 0.09 -7.92 12.25
C ILE A 373 0.33 -6.45 12.63
N LEU A 374 0.89 -6.21 13.84
CA LEU A 374 1.30 -4.88 14.29
C LEU A 374 2.81 -4.74 14.09
N THR A 375 3.24 -3.78 13.30
CA THR A 375 4.66 -3.49 13.10
C THR A 375 5.02 -2.12 13.63
N ILE A 376 6.07 -2.06 14.43
CA ILE A 376 6.65 -0.82 14.94
C ILE A 376 7.83 -0.49 14.04
N THR A 377 7.76 0.64 13.35
CA THR A 377 8.75 0.97 12.32
C THR A 377 9.05 2.46 12.26
N GLU A 378 10.30 2.84 12.15
CA GLU A 378 10.73 4.23 11.99
C GLU A 378 10.75 4.66 10.52
N SER A 379 11.27 3.81 9.64
CA SER A 379 11.44 4.08 8.20
C SER A 379 10.31 3.54 7.31
N GLY A 380 9.41 2.72 7.85
CA GLY A 380 8.43 1.97 7.07
C GLY A 380 8.98 0.67 6.44
N PHE A 381 10.28 0.37 6.58
CA PHE A 381 10.91 -0.77 5.92
C PHE A 381 10.31 -2.10 6.34
N THR A 382 10.10 -2.33 7.65
CA THR A 382 9.46 -3.55 8.16
C THR A 382 8.06 -3.72 7.60
N ALA A 383 7.24 -2.66 7.60
CA ALA A 383 5.88 -2.68 7.05
C ALA A 383 5.89 -3.09 5.56
N ARG A 384 6.84 -2.55 4.77
CA ARG A 384 7.02 -2.89 3.37
C ARG A 384 7.41 -4.36 3.18
N MET A 385 8.33 -4.87 4.01
CA MET A 385 8.76 -6.27 3.93
C MET A 385 7.63 -7.24 4.31
N ILE A 386 6.77 -6.89 5.25
CA ILE A 386 5.56 -7.68 5.56
C ILE A 386 4.57 -7.62 4.40
N ALA A 387 4.29 -6.41 3.86
CA ALA A 387 3.40 -6.21 2.73
C ALA A 387 3.82 -7.00 1.48
N LYS A 388 5.13 -7.21 1.25
CA LYS A 388 5.70 -8.06 0.21
C LYS A 388 5.03 -9.44 0.16
N TYR A 389 4.74 -10.03 1.31
CA TYR A 389 4.16 -11.37 1.44
C TYR A 389 2.64 -11.41 1.35
N LYS A 390 1.98 -10.24 1.17
CA LYS A 390 0.53 -10.11 0.99
C LYS A 390 -0.29 -10.88 2.06
N PRO A 391 -0.13 -10.58 3.37
CA PRO A 391 -0.86 -11.30 4.42
C PRO A 391 -2.37 -11.12 4.30
N GLN A 392 -3.13 -12.16 4.69
CA GLN A 392 -4.59 -12.09 4.69
C GLN A 392 -5.12 -11.12 5.76
N CYS A 393 -4.48 -11.06 6.93
CA CYS A 393 -4.82 -10.10 7.99
C CYS A 393 -4.38 -8.66 7.64
N THR A 394 -4.87 -7.70 8.39
CA THR A 394 -4.46 -6.28 8.26
C THR A 394 -3.05 -6.10 8.82
N VAL A 395 -2.25 -5.27 8.17
CA VAL A 395 -0.94 -4.84 8.69
C VAL A 395 -1.08 -3.44 9.25
N VAL A 396 -0.99 -3.29 10.55
CA VAL A 396 -0.96 -1.98 11.23
C VAL A 396 0.50 -1.57 11.42
N ALA A 397 0.88 -0.43 10.87
CA ALA A 397 2.24 0.09 10.99
C ALA A 397 2.25 1.36 11.84
N VAL A 398 2.89 1.31 13.00
CA VAL A 398 2.99 2.44 13.91
C VAL A 398 4.35 3.12 13.75
N SER A 399 4.34 4.43 13.49
CA SER A 399 5.53 5.28 13.41
C SER A 399 5.29 6.62 14.10
N ARG A 400 6.35 7.20 14.67
CA ARG A 400 6.31 8.54 15.26
C ARG A 400 6.48 9.66 14.24
N LEU A 401 6.89 9.35 13.01
CA LEU A 401 7.24 10.31 11.96
C LEU A 401 6.06 10.49 11.00
N PRO A 402 5.40 11.67 10.99
CA PRO A 402 4.21 11.90 10.16
C PRO A 402 4.45 11.68 8.66
N GLU A 403 5.62 12.07 8.15
CA GLU A 403 6.03 11.87 6.76
C GLU A 403 6.15 10.37 6.42
N ARG A 404 6.60 9.53 7.35
CA ARG A 404 6.69 8.08 7.17
C ARG A 404 5.31 7.43 7.23
N VAL A 405 4.43 7.94 8.09
CA VAL A 405 3.03 7.50 8.15
C VAL A 405 2.33 7.77 6.82
N ARG A 406 2.51 8.96 6.21
CA ARG A 406 1.97 9.25 4.88
C ARG A 406 2.60 8.36 3.80
N ALA A 407 3.91 8.24 3.77
CA ALA A 407 4.62 7.43 2.76
C ALA A 407 4.18 5.96 2.78
N MET A 408 3.90 5.37 3.94
CA MET A 408 3.43 3.99 4.06
C MET A 408 2.05 3.75 3.41
N GLN A 409 1.33 4.79 2.99
CA GLN A 409 0.10 4.62 2.19
C GLN A 409 0.35 3.98 0.82
N LEU A 410 1.57 3.94 0.34
CA LEU A 410 1.93 3.24 -0.90
C LEU A 410 1.96 1.71 -0.73
N TYR A 411 1.99 1.18 0.50
CA TYR A 411 2.21 -0.23 0.76
C TYR A 411 0.90 -1.01 0.85
N TRP A 412 0.80 -2.09 0.09
CA TRP A 412 -0.37 -2.94 0.04
C TRP A 412 -0.77 -3.48 1.42
N GLY A 413 -2.04 -3.35 1.77
CA GLY A 413 -2.61 -3.89 3.02
C GLY A 413 -2.12 -3.23 4.31
N VAL A 414 -1.26 -2.21 4.22
CA VAL A 414 -0.74 -1.47 5.39
C VAL A 414 -1.69 -0.35 5.78
N LEU A 415 -2.04 -0.30 7.05
CA LEU A 415 -2.74 0.80 7.69
C LEU A 415 -1.73 1.53 8.59
N PRO A 416 -1.19 2.67 8.16
CA PRO A 416 -0.23 3.40 8.96
C PRO A 416 -0.91 4.26 10.01
N LEU A 417 -0.34 4.30 11.22
CA LEU A 417 -0.79 5.10 12.35
C LEU A 417 0.36 5.95 12.89
N LEU A 418 0.04 7.20 13.21
CA LEU A 418 0.94 8.04 13.99
C LEU A 418 0.84 7.62 15.46
N GLY A 419 1.93 7.13 16.01
CA GLY A 419 1.97 6.62 17.37
C GLY A 419 3.00 7.31 18.27
N PRO A 420 2.93 7.06 19.57
CA PRO A 420 3.89 7.55 20.52
C PRO A 420 5.26 6.89 20.34
N TYR A 421 6.26 7.38 21.07
CA TYR A 421 7.62 6.84 21.07
C TYR A 421 8.10 6.57 22.48
N SER A 422 8.74 5.43 22.65
CA SER A 422 9.54 5.09 23.83
C SER A 422 10.84 4.40 23.42
N THR A 423 11.87 4.54 24.23
CA THR A 423 13.14 3.81 24.08
C THR A 423 13.08 2.42 24.72
N ASN A 424 12.10 2.20 25.61
CA ASN A 424 11.83 0.89 26.22
C ASN A 424 10.99 0.05 25.27
N THR A 425 11.45 -1.17 24.97
CA THR A 425 10.78 -2.05 23.98
C THR A 425 9.40 -2.50 24.47
N ASP A 426 9.24 -2.88 25.73
CA ASP A 426 7.96 -3.36 26.26
C ASP A 426 6.93 -2.22 26.34
N GLU A 427 7.36 -1.04 26.78
CA GLU A 427 6.53 0.16 26.80
C GLU A 427 6.11 0.56 25.37
N MET A 428 7.03 0.50 24.40
CA MET A 428 6.72 0.82 23.01
C MET A 428 5.70 -0.14 22.39
N ILE A 429 5.78 -1.43 22.72
CA ILE A 429 4.81 -2.44 22.30
C ILE A 429 3.43 -2.09 22.89
N GLU A 430 3.37 -1.85 24.19
CA GLU A 430 2.12 -1.51 24.88
C GLU A 430 1.49 -0.23 24.31
N LEU A 431 2.27 0.84 24.17
CA LEU A 431 1.79 2.10 23.58
C LEU A 431 1.30 1.93 22.14
N SER A 432 1.93 1.07 21.35
CA SER A 432 1.51 0.79 19.98
C SER A 432 0.21 0.00 19.91
N LEU A 433 0.00 -0.95 20.83
CA LEU A 433 -1.26 -1.66 20.98
C LEU A 433 -2.39 -0.71 21.40
N GLN A 434 -2.15 0.14 22.39
CA GLN A 434 -3.11 1.14 22.84
C GLN A 434 -3.47 2.14 21.72
N CYS A 435 -2.49 2.54 20.91
CA CYS A 435 -2.72 3.38 19.72
C CYS A 435 -3.66 2.68 18.73
N ALA A 436 -3.43 1.42 18.44
CA ALA A 436 -4.26 0.65 17.50
C ALA A 436 -5.68 0.39 18.07
N LEU A 437 -5.82 0.17 19.36
CA LEU A 437 -7.12 0.08 20.06
C LEU A 437 -7.89 1.41 19.99
N HIS A 438 -7.23 2.52 20.30
CA HIS A 438 -7.84 3.85 20.27
C HIS A 438 -8.40 4.19 18.88
N HIS A 439 -7.69 3.80 17.82
CA HIS A 439 -8.16 3.97 16.44
C HIS A 439 -9.17 2.89 15.99
N SER A 440 -9.59 2.00 16.89
CA SER A 440 -10.54 0.90 16.61
C SER A 440 -10.09 -0.02 15.46
N VAL A 441 -8.79 -0.15 15.27
CA VAL A 441 -8.19 -1.02 14.23
C VAL A 441 -8.06 -2.46 14.73
N ILE A 442 -7.78 -2.61 16.02
CA ILE A 442 -7.83 -3.87 16.75
C ILE A 442 -8.92 -3.78 17.82
N LYS A 443 -9.40 -4.92 18.28
CA LYS A 443 -10.44 -5.02 19.31
C LYS A 443 -9.91 -5.85 20.47
N ASP A 444 -10.56 -5.72 21.63
CA ASP A 444 -10.33 -6.66 22.72
C ASP A 444 -10.62 -8.10 22.25
N GLY A 445 -9.78 -9.01 22.65
CA GLY A 445 -9.80 -10.41 22.21
C GLY A 445 -9.06 -10.67 20.90
N ALA A 446 -8.61 -9.66 20.17
CA ALA A 446 -7.89 -9.87 18.92
C ALA A 446 -6.54 -10.57 19.15
N SER A 447 -6.24 -11.55 18.30
CA SER A 447 -4.91 -12.16 18.21
C SER A 447 -4.00 -11.31 17.33
N VAL A 448 -2.91 -10.79 17.88
CA VAL A 448 -2.00 -9.85 17.21
C VAL A 448 -0.57 -10.41 17.17
N VAL A 449 0.00 -10.46 15.98
CA VAL A 449 1.44 -10.76 15.80
C VAL A 449 2.20 -9.44 15.72
N ILE A 450 3.05 -9.17 16.68
CA ILE A 450 3.83 -7.94 16.77
C ILE A 450 5.23 -8.18 16.22
N THR A 451 5.75 -7.24 15.44
CA THR A 451 7.15 -7.27 15.00
C THR A 451 7.79 -5.90 15.11
N ALA A 452 9.05 -5.89 15.53
CA ALA A 452 9.84 -4.70 15.76
C ALA A 452 11.34 -4.94 15.54
N GLY A 453 12.08 -3.86 15.35
CA GLY A 453 13.55 -3.86 15.45
C GLY A 453 14.00 -3.45 16.85
N VAL A 454 14.83 -4.27 17.51
CA VAL A 454 15.40 -4.01 18.82
C VAL A 454 16.93 -3.93 18.69
N PRO A 455 17.60 -2.86 19.17
CA PRO A 455 17.02 -1.66 19.81
C PRO A 455 16.20 -0.80 18.82
N ILE A 456 15.18 -0.13 19.36
CA ILE A 456 14.29 0.73 18.59
C ILE A 456 15.08 1.89 17.96
N GLY A 457 14.73 2.30 16.74
CA GLY A 457 15.38 3.43 16.03
C GLY A 457 16.53 3.05 15.09
N THR A 458 16.89 1.76 14.98
CA THR A 458 17.89 1.32 14.01
C THR A 458 17.20 0.78 12.75
N PRO A 459 17.25 1.48 11.59
CA PRO A 459 16.63 1.03 10.36
C PRO A 459 17.12 -0.35 9.91
N GLY A 460 16.21 -1.23 9.48
CA GLY A 460 16.56 -2.56 8.97
C GLY A 460 16.94 -3.61 10.02
N SER A 461 16.72 -3.31 11.32
CA SER A 461 17.08 -4.20 12.43
C SER A 461 15.91 -5.08 12.92
N THR A 462 14.88 -5.32 12.10
CA THR A 462 13.75 -6.17 12.51
C THR A 462 14.22 -7.55 12.96
N ASN A 463 14.05 -7.87 14.25
CA ASN A 463 14.61 -9.07 14.88
C ASN A 463 13.72 -9.65 16.00
N LEU A 464 12.52 -9.09 16.24
CA LEU A 464 11.58 -9.51 17.26
C LEU A 464 10.25 -9.90 16.62
N ILE A 465 9.69 -11.03 17.06
CA ILE A 465 8.30 -11.42 16.84
C ILE A 465 7.69 -11.76 18.21
N LYS A 466 6.52 -11.21 18.51
CA LYS A 466 5.76 -11.48 19.74
C LYS A 466 4.30 -11.70 19.38
N VAL A 467 3.70 -12.78 19.88
CA VAL A 467 2.27 -13.02 19.73
C VAL A 467 1.58 -12.60 21.02
N VAL A 468 0.52 -11.82 20.92
CA VAL A 468 -0.26 -11.36 22.05
C VAL A 468 -1.76 -11.44 21.72
N THR A 469 -2.56 -11.74 22.76
CA THR A 469 -4.00 -11.51 22.72
C THR A 469 -4.28 -10.17 23.38
N VAL A 470 -5.04 -9.32 22.70
CA VAL A 470 -5.41 -7.99 23.19
C VAL A 470 -6.52 -8.15 24.22
N GLY A 471 -6.35 -7.58 25.41
CA GLY A 471 -7.35 -7.61 26.48
C GLY A 471 -6.74 -7.24 27.81
N THR A 472 -7.57 -6.79 28.74
CA THR A 472 -7.14 -6.50 30.11
C THR A 472 -6.97 -7.81 30.86
N LYS A 473 -5.71 -8.22 31.04
CA LYS A 473 -5.41 -9.38 31.87
C LYS A 473 -5.60 -9.03 33.33
N LEU A 474 -6.52 -9.73 33.99
CA LEU A 474 -6.87 -9.51 35.39
C LEU A 474 -5.98 -10.29 36.36
N LEU A 475 -5.71 -11.57 36.01
CA LEU A 475 -4.97 -12.51 36.84
C LEU A 475 -4.20 -13.52 36.00
N SER A 476 -3.17 -14.11 36.62
CA SER A 476 -2.45 -15.27 36.09
C SER A 476 -2.27 -16.33 37.16
N GLY A 477 -2.19 -17.58 36.76
CA GLY A 477 -1.91 -18.74 37.61
C GLY A 477 -1.43 -19.93 36.76
N THR A 478 -1.49 -21.11 37.31
CA THR A 478 -1.22 -22.35 36.59
C THR A 478 -2.54 -22.91 36.06
N GLY A 479 -2.67 -22.96 34.75
CA GLY A 479 -3.86 -23.45 34.09
C GLY A 479 -3.84 -24.97 33.86
N ILE A 480 -5.01 -25.60 33.94
CA ILE A 480 -5.25 -27.03 33.64
C ILE A 480 -6.53 -27.12 32.84
N GLY A 481 -6.42 -27.70 31.65
CA GLY A 481 -7.50 -27.83 30.67
C GLY A 481 -7.06 -27.38 29.29
N SER A 482 -7.90 -27.64 28.28
CA SER A 482 -7.60 -27.28 26.89
C SER A 482 -8.66 -26.38 26.25
N LYS A 483 -9.72 -26.05 27.00
CA LYS A 483 -10.86 -25.30 26.48
C LYS A 483 -10.99 -23.96 27.24
N THR A 484 -10.86 -22.89 26.48
CA THR A 484 -11.18 -21.53 26.95
C THR A 484 -12.67 -21.40 27.24
N VAL A 485 -13.01 -20.72 28.31
CA VAL A 485 -14.38 -20.55 28.77
C VAL A 485 -14.64 -19.10 29.17
N THR A 486 -15.74 -18.53 28.66
CA THR A 486 -16.25 -17.22 29.07
C THR A 486 -17.45 -17.41 30.00
N GLY A 487 -17.48 -16.67 31.12
CA GLY A 487 -18.56 -16.72 32.08
C GLY A 487 -18.53 -15.55 33.07
N ARG A 488 -19.60 -15.40 33.83
CA ARG A 488 -19.67 -14.38 34.89
C ARG A 488 -18.96 -14.90 36.14
N ILE A 489 -18.22 -14.05 36.79
CA ILE A 489 -17.58 -14.33 38.07
C ILE A 489 -18.63 -14.54 39.14
N CYS A 490 -18.46 -15.62 39.90
CA CYS A 490 -19.15 -15.88 41.17
C CYS A 490 -18.11 -16.16 42.25
N VAL A 491 -17.89 -15.19 43.14
CA VAL A 491 -16.93 -15.27 44.24
C VAL A 491 -17.60 -15.80 45.48
N GLY A 492 -16.98 -16.76 46.19
CA GLY A 492 -17.46 -17.23 47.45
C GLY A 492 -16.40 -17.95 48.31
N ARG A 493 -16.59 -17.96 49.60
CA ARG A 493 -15.72 -18.60 50.60
C ARG A 493 -16.37 -19.78 51.29
N THR A 494 -17.69 -19.88 51.21
CA THR A 494 -18.46 -20.96 51.81
C THR A 494 -19.47 -21.55 50.83
N ALA A 495 -19.88 -22.80 51.02
CA ALA A 495 -20.89 -23.43 50.16
C ALA A 495 -22.24 -22.68 50.20
N ALA A 496 -22.55 -22.00 51.27
CA ALA A 496 -23.75 -21.17 51.40
C ALA A 496 -23.71 -19.96 50.45
N ASP A 497 -22.53 -19.38 50.19
CA ASP A 497 -22.37 -18.23 49.32
C ASP A 497 -22.76 -18.58 47.85
N PHE A 498 -22.56 -19.83 47.43
CA PHE A 498 -22.83 -20.29 46.06
C PHE A 498 -24.24 -20.83 45.86
N LYS A 499 -24.95 -21.22 46.92
CA LYS A 499 -26.24 -21.92 46.82
C LYS A 499 -27.26 -21.16 45.95
N ASP A 500 -27.32 -19.85 46.14
CA ASP A 500 -28.29 -18.98 45.46
C ASP A 500 -27.65 -18.06 44.38
N LYS A 501 -26.33 -17.85 44.43
CA LYS A 501 -25.61 -16.96 43.50
C LYS A 501 -25.13 -17.66 42.25
N LEU A 502 -24.58 -18.88 42.33
CA LEU A 502 -23.96 -19.59 41.23
C LEU A 502 -25.00 -20.04 40.22
N GLN A 503 -24.88 -19.55 38.97
CA GLN A 503 -25.72 -19.93 37.85
C GLN A 503 -24.95 -20.86 36.90
N LYS A 504 -25.67 -21.54 36.01
CA LYS A 504 -25.07 -22.39 35.00
C LYS A 504 -24.27 -21.56 34.02
N GLY A 505 -22.99 -21.87 33.85
CA GLY A 505 -22.08 -21.15 32.96
C GLY A 505 -21.23 -20.09 33.66
N ASP A 506 -21.37 -19.92 34.98
CA ASP A 506 -20.54 -18.99 35.76
C ASP A 506 -19.12 -19.53 36.00
N VAL A 507 -18.18 -18.63 36.19
CA VAL A 507 -16.80 -18.92 36.60
C VAL A 507 -16.73 -18.83 38.12
N LEU A 508 -16.45 -19.94 38.76
CA LEU A 508 -16.35 -20.07 40.23
C LEU A 508 -14.99 -19.55 40.71
N VAL A 509 -14.99 -18.61 41.65
CA VAL A 509 -13.76 -18.06 42.26
C VAL A 509 -13.73 -18.36 43.73
N VAL A 510 -12.67 -19.08 44.18
CA VAL A 510 -12.50 -19.57 45.55
C VAL A 510 -11.06 -19.40 46.04
N ASP A 511 -10.86 -19.38 47.33
CA ASP A 511 -9.51 -19.53 47.95
C ASP A 511 -9.01 -20.96 47.72
N VAL A 512 -9.85 -21.96 48.14
CA VAL A 512 -9.61 -23.40 48.00
C VAL A 512 -10.95 -24.07 47.68
N LEU A 513 -10.94 -25.04 46.75
CA LEU A 513 -12.12 -25.84 46.45
C LEU A 513 -12.25 -27.00 47.46
N ASN A 514 -13.09 -26.83 48.46
CA ASN A 514 -13.39 -27.86 49.42
C ASN A 514 -14.46 -28.85 48.94
N ASP A 515 -14.55 -30.04 49.53
CA ASP A 515 -15.53 -31.09 49.18
C ASP A 515 -16.99 -30.62 49.18
N GLU A 516 -17.31 -29.64 50.02
CA GLU A 516 -18.64 -29.01 50.08
C GLU A 516 -19.04 -28.26 48.80
N PHE A 517 -18.06 -27.76 48.02
CA PHE A 517 -18.32 -26.99 46.79
C PHE A 517 -18.40 -27.87 45.55
N VAL A 518 -17.87 -29.09 45.60
CA VAL A 518 -17.75 -29.99 44.45
C VAL A 518 -19.09 -30.23 43.75
N PRO A 519 -20.20 -30.52 44.48
CA PRO A 519 -21.47 -30.76 43.79
C PRO A 519 -22.01 -29.54 43.01
N GLN A 520 -21.86 -28.35 43.57
CA GLN A 520 -22.29 -27.12 42.92
C GLN A 520 -21.37 -26.75 41.75
N ALA A 521 -20.06 -26.87 41.94
CA ALA A 521 -19.08 -26.64 40.88
C ALA A 521 -19.31 -27.57 39.70
N ALA A 522 -19.44 -28.87 39.94
CA ALA A 522 -19.68 -29.86 38.88
C ALA A 522 -21.01 -29.63 38.13
N ALA A 523 -22.05 -29.14 38.83
CA ALA A 523 -23.37 -28.94 38.25
C ALA A 523 -23.52 -27.63 37.43
N LYS A 524 -22.84 -26.56 37.80
CA LYS A 524 -23.14 -25.22 37.33
C LYS A 524 -21.92 -24.45 36.78
N ALA A 525 -20.72 -24.65 37.35
CA ALA A 525 -19.54 -23.87 36.91
C ALA A 525 -19.10 -24.22 35.49
N ALA A 526 -18.65 -23.22 34.75
CA ALA A 526 -18.02 -23.39 33.48
C ALA A 526 -16.49 -23.49 33.60
N ALA A 527 -15.90 -22.82 34.60
CA ALA A 527 -14.48 -22.88 34.96
C ALA A 527 -14.29 -22.57 36.43
N ILE A 528 -13.09 -22.85 36.97
CA ILE A 528 -12.72 -22.57 38.35
C ILE A 528 -11.45 -21.73 38.38
N ILE A 529 -11.40 -20.72 39.23
CA ILE A 529 -10.22 -19.92 39.57
C ILE A 529 -9.98 -20.05 41.06
N ALA A 530 -8.79 -20.51 41.48
CA ALA A 530 -8.46 -20.70 42.86
C ALA A 530 -7.17 -20.01 43.29
N GLU A 531 -7.13 -19.45 44.49
CA GLU A 531 -5.91 -18.88 45.07
C GLU A 531 -4.91 -19.97 45.50
N GLU A 532 -5.42 -21.15 45.91
CA GLU A 532 -4.59 -22.31 46.19
C GLU A 532 -3.70 -22.65 44.98
N GLY A 533 -2.41 -22.82 45.21
CA GLY A 533 -1.42 -23.08 44.17
C GLY A 533 -1.02 -24.53 44.02
N GLY A 534 -0.53 -24.89 42.84
CA GLY A 534 0.09 -26.16 42.53
C GLY A 534 -0.83 -27.16 41.81
N LEU A 535 -0.22 -27.91 40.85
CA LEU A 535 -0.91 -28.93 40.03
C LEU A 535 -1.43 -30.13 40.83
N THR A 536 -0.93 -30.29 42.05
CA THR A 536 -1.32 -31.35 43.00
C THR A 536 -2.27 -30.85 44.08
N SER A 537 -2.75 -29.61 43.98
CA SER A 537 -3.73 -29.06 44.92
C SER A 537 -5.06 -29.80 44.86
N SER A 538 -5.82 -29.78 45.97
CA SER A 538 -7.15 -30.37 46.03
C SER A 538 -8.06 -29.79 44.96
N THR A 539 -7.99 -28.50 44.74
CA THR A 539 -8.74 -27.78 43.68
C THR A 539 -8.42 -28.31 42.28
N ALA A 540 -7.13 -28.49 41.94
CA ALA A 540 -6.71 -29.03 40.65
C ALA A 540 -7.24 -30.45 40.39
N ILE A 541 -7.12 -31.32 41.38
CA ILE A 541 -7.58 -32.72 41.31
C ILE A 541 -9.10 -32.79 41.10
N VAL A 542 -9.85 -32.02 41.91
CA VAL A 542 -11.32 -31.98 41.80
C VAL A 542 -11.78 -31.41 40.48
N ALA A 543 -11.20 -30.32 40.01
CA ALA A 543 -11.58 -29.70 38.75
C ALA A 543 -11.35 -30.63 37.54
N VAL A 544 -10.21 -31.34 37.51
CA VAL A 544 -9.91 -32.36 36.50
C VAL A 544 -10.94 -33.51 36.57
N THR A 545 -11.28 -33.96 37.77
CA THR A 545 -12.28 -35.03 37.97
C THR A 545 -13.67 -34.62 37.47
N CYS A 546 -14.02 -33.33 37.64
CA CYS A 546 -15.27 -32.75 37.11
C CYS A 546 -15.22 -32.40 35.64
N GLY A 547 -14.06 -32.49 34.97
CA GLY A 547 -13.88 -32.09 33.57
C GLY A 547 -13.97 -30.57 33.32
N LEU A 548 -13.69 -29.77 34.38
CA LEU A 548 -13.74 -28.31 34.31
C LEU A 548 -12.36 -27.72 34.10
N PRO A 549 -12.20 -26.71 33.20
CA PRO A 549 -10.98 -25.93 33.15
C PRO A 549 -10.75 -25.18 34.47
N VAL A 550 -9.49 -25.14 34.90
CA VAL A 550 -9.14 -24.49 36.18
C VAL A 550 -7.84 -23.70 36.07
N ILE A 551 -7.78 -22.58 36.78
CA ILE A 551 -6.55 -21.83 37.05
C ILE A 551 -6.32 -21.88 38.56
N VAL A 552 -5.17 -22.41 38.98
CA VAL A 552 -4.74 -22.49 40.40
C VAL A 552 -3.55 -21.57 40.64
N GLY A 553 -3.37 -21.12 41.90
CA GLY A 553 -2.32 -20.15 42.23
C GLY A 553 -2.61 -18.72 41.73
N ALA A 554 -3.86 -18.40 41.52
CA ALA A 554 -4.30 -17.06 41.10
C ALA A 554 -4.32 -16.12 42.33
N GLU A 555 -3.18 -15.53 42.67
CA GLU A 555 -3.00 -14.72 43.88
C GLU A 555 -4.05 -13.61 44.01
N LYS A 556 -4.75 -13.61 45.18
CA LYS A 556 -5.78 -12.63 45.53
C LYS A 556 -6.98 -12.61 44.59
N ALA A 557 -7.30 -13.72 43.92
CA ALA A 557 -8.42 -13.81 42.99
C ALA A 557 -9.74 -13.40 43.61
N THR A 558 -10.02 -13.87 44.85
CA THR A 558 -11.26 -13.56 45.60
C THR A 558 -11.39 -12.09 45.99
N SER A 559 -10.30 -11.33 46.01
CA SER A 559 -10.29 -9.91 46.34
C SER A 559 -10.19 -8.99 45.11
N LYS A 560 -9.60 -9.46 44.01
CA LYS A 560 -9.45 -8.71 42.78
C LYS A 560 -10.66 -8.84 41.84
N LEU A 561 -11.28 -10.01 41.85
CA LEU A 561 -12.46 -10.28 41.01
C LEU A 561 -13.74 -9.97 41.75
N THR A 562 -14.71 -9.39 41.06
CA THR A 562 -16.02 -9.03 41.66
C THR A 562 -17.14 -9.86 41.05
N ASP A 563 -18.16 -10.17 41.88
CA ASP A 563 -19.36 -10.87 41.40
C ASP A 563 -20.00 -10.18 40.18
N GLY A 564 -20.37 -10.97 39.22
CA GLY A 564 -21.06 -10.49 38.02
C GLY A 564 -20.15 -9.97 36.91
N LEU A 565 -18.85 -9.77 37.16
CA LEU A 565 -17.88 -9.43 36.10
C LEU A 565 -17.80 -10.58 35.10
N VAL A 566 -17.91 -10.27 33.82
CA VAL A 566 -17.70 -11.25 32.73
C VAL A 566 -16.20 -11.39 32.50
N VAL A 567 -15.71 -12.63 32.47
CA VAL A 567 -14.30 -12.93 32.22
C VAL A 567 -14.15 -14.11 31.26
N THR A 568 -13.03 -14.13 30.58
CA THR A 568 -12.56 -15.28 29.81
C THR A 568 -11.40 -15.94 30.53
N VAL A 569 -11.53 -17.25 30.81
CA VAL A 569 -10.54 -18.11 31.46
C VAL A 569 -9.83 -18.92 30.38
N ASP A 570 -8.52 -18.71 30.23
CA ASP A 570 -7.67 -19.51 29.37
C ASP A 570 -6.80 -20.47 30.18
N PRO A 571 -7.17 -21.75 30.26
CA PRO A 571 -6.41 -22.74 31.02
C PRO A 571 -5.10 -23.14 30.31
N VAL A 572 -4.91 -22.82 29.05
CA VAL A 572 -3.67 -23.15 28.30
C VAL A 572 -2.55 -22.20 28.68
N SER A 573 -2.82 -20.88 28.69
CA SER A 573 -1.87 -19.86 29.13
C SER A 573 -1.87 -19.70 30.68
N GLY A 574 -2.95 -20.08 31.37
CA GLY A 574 -3.15 -19.82 32.80
C GLY A 574 -3.59 -18.39 33.10
N ASP A 575 -4.17 -17.69 32.12
CA ASP A 575 -4.55 -16.29 32.23
C ASP A 575 -6.08 -16.09 32.33
N VAL A 576 -6.47 -15.02 33.01
CA VAL A 576 -7.87 -14.56 33.12
C VAL A 576 -7.95 -13.15 32.55
N TYR A 577 -8.83 -12.97 31.60
CA TYR A 577 -9.05 -11.70 30.92
C TYR A 577 -10.42 -11.12 31.24
N GLU A 578 -10.53 -9.79 31.22
CA GLU A 578 -11.80 -9.09 31.32
C GLU A 578 -12.61 -9.21 30.03
N GLY A 579 -13.91 -9.50 30.16
CA GLY A 579 -14.84 -9.58 29.02
C GLY A 579 -14.89 -10.93 28.33
N ASP A 580 -15.63 -10.97 27.20
CA ASP A 580 -15.75 -12.13 26.30
C ASP A 580 -14.67 -12.02 25.22
N ILE A 581 -13.59 -12.75 25.41
CA ILE A 581 -12.42 -12.75 24.54
C ILE A 581 -12.37 -14.05 23.77
N ASN A 582 -12.33 -13.97 22.45
CA ASN A 582 -12.18 -15.12 21.56
C ASN A 582 -10.70 -15.53 21.51
N LEU A 583 -10.30 -16.52 22.31
CA LEU A 583 -8.93 -17.06 22.40
C LEU A 583 -8.76 -18.30 21.55
#